data_b262e07486a8e31d7ca4eb1aee8426df
#
_entry.id   b262e07486a8e31d7ca4eb1aee8426df
#
_cell.length_a   1.000
_cell.length_b   1.000
_cell.length_c   1.000
_cell.angle_alpha   90.00
_cell.angle_beta   90.00
_cell.angle_gamma   90.00
#
_symmetry.space_group_name_H-M   'P 1'
#
loop_
_entity.id
_entity.type
_entity.pdbx_description
1 polymer ?
#
loop_
_entity_poly.entity_id
_entity_poly.type
_entity_poly.pdbx_seq_one_letter_code
_entity_poly.pdbx_strand_id
1 'polypeptide(L)'
;MLSSLFFLIIGSAGLYFGSEWLIDGAKDLAKKLKVSDLVIGLTIVSIGTSFPELVVGLISAFQGYTEFVIGNVLGSNIANIGLAIGLPALFFKIDFDLKNSIAPFIYNLLACLMLYIFLQDNLISSKEAQGLILVFFVYIIASFLSCLLYTSPSPRDRQKSRMPSSA
;
A
#
# COMPACT_ATOMS: atom_id res chain seq x y z
N MET A 1 31.35 -8.96 -8.13
CA MET A 1 30.36 -10.03 -7.94
C MET A 1 30.17 -10.40 -6.47
N LEU A 2 31.24 -10.76 -5.71
CA LEU A 2 31.11 -11.17 -4.30
C LEU A 2 30.55 -10.04 -3.42
N SER A 3 31.00 -8.81 -3.61
CA SER A 3 30.48 -7.63 -2.92
C SER A 3 29.02 -7.36 -3.22
N SER A 4 28.59 -7.50 -4.46
CA SER A 4 27.19 -7.30 -4.87
C SER A 4 26.28 -8.36 -4.25
N LEU A 5 26.71 -9.60 -4.18
CA LEU A 5 25.99 -10.69 -3.53
C LEU A 5 25.88 -10.45 -2.01
N PHE A 6 26.96 -9.98 -1.38
CA PHE A 6 26.98 -9.63 0.03
C PHE A 6 25.97 -8.52 0.36
N PHE A 7 25.97 -7.43 -0.43
CA PHE A 7 24.99 -6.35 -0.24
C PHE A 7 23.55 -6.78 -0.53
N LEU A 8 23.35 -7.69 -1.49
CA LEU A 8 22.03 -8.24 -1.77
C LEU A 8 21.50 -9.04 -0.56
N ILE A 9 22.33 -9.90 0.02
CA ILE A 9 21.92 -10.70 1.20
C ILE A 9 21.63 -9.80 2.40
N ILE A 10 22.51 -8.84 2.70
CA ILE A 10 22.29 -7.91 3.83
C ILE A 10 21.06 -7.02 3.60
N GLY A 11 20.89 -6.50 2.38
CA GLY A 11 19.72 -5.70 2.01
C GLY A 11 18.43 -6.50 2.13
N SER A 12 18.41 -7.75 1.66
CA SER A 12 17.24 -8.63 1.79
C SER A 12 16.91 -8.96 3.24
N ALA A 13 17.91 -9.24 4.06
CA ALA A 13 17.72 -9.45 5.50
C ALA A 13 17.20 -8.17 6.19
N GLY A 14 17.77 -7.01 5.85
CA GLY A 14 17.31 -5.72 6.36
C GLY A 14 15.86 -5.41 5.99
N LEU A 15 15.45 -5.71 4.76
CA LEU A 15 14.07 -5.58 4.32
C LEU A 15 13.13 -6.53 5.08
N TYR A 16 13.53 -7.79 5.28
CA TYR A 16 12.75 -8.77 6.03
C TYR A 16 12.49 -8.30 7.47
N PHE A 17 13.54 -8.03 8.23
CA PHE A 17 13.39 -7.59 9.62
C PHE A 17 12.72 -6.21 9.73
N GLY A 18 13.04 -5.29 8.80
CA GLY A 18 12.41 -3.97 8.75
C GLY A 18 10.91 -4.05 8.50
N SER A 19 10.45 -4.97 7.65
CA SER A 19 9.02 -5.18 7.41
C SER A 19 8.29 -5.76 8.62
N GLU A 20 8.89 -6.69 9.36
CA GLU A 20 8.33 -7.21 10.62
C GLU A 20 8.17 -6.09 11.66
N TRP A 21 9.21 -5.29 11.89
CA TRP A 21 9.14 -4.16 12.83
C TRP A 21 8.12 -3.11 12.41
N LEU A 22 7.99 -2.84 11.11
CA LEU A 22 6.98 -1.93 10.57
C LEU A 22 5.56 -2.45 10.87
N ILE A 23 5.31 -3.74 10.61
CA ILE A 23 4.00 -4.35 10.84
C ILE A 23 3.64 -4.35 12.34
N ASP A 24 4.58 -4.69 13.21
CA ASP A 24 4.33 -4.72 14.65
C ASP A 24 4.13 -3.31 15.22
N GLY A 25 4.95 -2.35 14.80
CA GLY A 25 4.77 -0.95 15.15
C GLY A 25 3.44 -0.38 14.65
N ALA A 26 3.01 -0.77 13.46
CA ALA A 26 1.74 -0.38 12.88
C ALA A 26 0.54 -0.94 13.68
N LYS A 27 0.58 -2.22 14.09
CA LYS A 27 -0.44 -2.84 14.96
C LYS A 27 -0.53 -2.14 16.32
N ASP A 28 0.60 -1.79 16.92
CA ASP A 28 0.61 -1.08 18.20
C ASP A 28 0.08 0.35 18.06
N LEU A 29 0.37 1.01 16.96
CA LEU A 29 -0.19 2.32 16.65
C LEU A 29 -1.70 2.24 16.43
N ALA A 30 -2.20 1.22 15.71
CA ALA A 30 -3.62 0.96 15.53
C ALA A 30 -4.36 0.86 16.87
N LYS A 31 -3.81 0.06 17.81
CA LYS A 31 -4.36 -0.09 19.16
C LYS A 31 -4.38 1.23 19.93
N LYS A 32 -3.29 2.02 19.87
CA LYS A 32 -3.19 3.32 20.56
C LYS A 32 -4.18 4.34 20.00
N LEU A 33 -4.33 4.40 18.69
CA LEU A 33 -5.24 5.32 17.99
C LEU A 33 -6.69 4.82 17.99
N LYS A 34 -6.95 3.59 18.45
CA LYS A 34 -8.28 2.93 18.43
C LYS A 34 -8.87 2.89 17.01
N VAL A 35 -8.04 2.70 16.01
CA VAL A 35 -8.41 2.48 14.62
C VAL A 35 -8.27 1.02 14.25
N SER A 36 -8.96 0.56 13.19
CA SER A 36 -8.84 -0.83 12.76
C SER A 36 -7.47 -1.11 12.13
N ASP A 37 -7.01 -2.38 12.19
CA ASP A 37 -5.78 -2.82 11.56
C ASP A 37 -5.82 -2.59 10.03
N LEU A 38 -7.02 -2.64 9.42
CA LEU A 38 -7.23 -2.33 8.02
C LEU A 38 -6.82 -0.89 7.66
N VAL A 39 -7.17 0.09 8.52
CA VAL A 39 -6.78 1.51 8.32
C VAL A 39 -5.28 1.65 8.24
N ILE A 40 -4.61 1.08 9.25
CA ILE A 40 -3.15 1.17 9.36
C ILE A 40 -2.49 0.41 8.21
N GLY A 41 -3.05 -0.74 7.81
CA GLY A 41 -2.57 -1.51 6.67
C GLY A 41 -2.68 -0.73 5.35
N LEU A 42 -3.82 -0.10 5.08
CA LEU A 42 -4.05 0.68 3.85
C LEU A 42 -3.29 2.02 3.81
N THR A 43 -2.76 2.48 4.94
CA THR A 43 -2.04 3.76 5.02
C THR A 43 -0.56 3.55 5.35
N ILE A 44 -0.23 3.42 6.63
CA ILE A 44 1.16 3.41 7.11
C ILE A 44 1.94 2.21 6.56
N VAL A 45 1.35 1.01 6.59
CA VAL A 45 2.04 -0.18 6.10
C VAL A 45 2.23 -0.11 4.59
N SER A 46 1.21 0.30 3.83
CA SER A 46 1.32 0.43 2.36
C SER A 46 2.39 1.44 1.95
N ILE A 47 2.44 2.61 2.60
CA ILE A 47 3.47 3.61 2.33
C ILE A 47 4.85 3.08 2.73
N GLY A 48 4.95 2.47 3.92
CA GLY A 48 6.21 1.95 4.43
C GLY A 48 6.81 0.84 3.59
N THR A 49 5.98 -0.08 3.10
CA THR A 49 6.44 -1.18 2.22
C THR A 49 6.80 -0.71 0.82
N SER A 50 6.24 0.40 0.34
CA SER A 50 6.60 1.01 -0.95
C SER A 50 7.74 2.03 -0.86
N PHE A 51 8.27 2.27 0.35
CA PHE A 51 9.36 3.24 0.54
C PHE A 51 10.66 2.84 -0.15
N PRO A 52 11.10 1.56 -0.15
CA PRO A 52 12.26 1.13 -0.91
C PRO A 52 12.12 1.42 -2.41
N GLU A 53 10.96 1.12 -3.00
CA GLU A 53 10.69 1.39 -4.41
C GLU A 53 10.74 2.89 -4.72
N LEU A 54 10.23 3.72 -3.83
CA LEU A 54 10.29 5.18 -3.96
C LEU A 54 11.75 5.66 -3.96
N VAL A 55 12.57 5.21 -3.01
CA VAL A 55 13.98 5.61 -2.90
C VAL A 55 14.77 5.17 -4.15
N VAL A 56 14.59 3.93 -4.57
CA VAL A 56 15.25 3.39 -5.77
C VAL A 56 14.79 4.16 -7.02
N GLY A 57 13.50 4.44 -7.15
CA GLY A 57 12.94 5.23 -8.25
C GLY A 57 13.51 6.64 -8.30
N LEU A 58 13.59 7.35 -7.17
CA LEU A 58 14.18 8.69 -7.09
C LEU A 58 15.66 8.70 -7.46
N ILE A 59 16.45 7.78 -6.90
CA ILE A 59 17.89 7.69 -7.21
C ILE A 59 18.08 7.41 -8.71
N SER A 60 17.31 6.49 -9.28
CA SER A 60 17.38 6.15 -10.71
C SER A 60 16.99 7.33 -11.60
N ALA A 61 15.96 8.09 -11.22
CA ALA A 61 15.54 9.29 -11.92
C ALA A 61 16.64 10.37 -11.90
N PHE A 62 17.29 10.62 -10.75
CA PHE A 62 18.40 11.57 -10.63
C PHE A 62 19.64 11.13 -11.44
N GLN A 63 19.83 9.85 -11.63
CA GLN A 63 20.91 9.29 -12.45
C GLN A 63 20.58 9.22 -13.95
N GLY A 64 19.34 9.61 -14.34
CA GLY A 64 18.89 9.58 -15.73
C GLY A 64 18.37 8.23 -16.23
N TYR A 65 18.23 7.22 -15.35
CA TYR A 65 17.69 5.89 -15.69
C TYR A 65 16.15 5.90 -15.63
N THR A 66 15.51 6.73 -16.45
CA THR A 66 14.06 6.93 -16.44
C THR A 66 13.26 5.69 -16.79
N GLU A 67 13.73 4.86 -17.72
CA GLU A 67 13.09 3.59 -18.09
C GLU A 67 13.06 2.61 -16.90
N PHE A 68 14.11 2.62 -16.07
CA PHE A 68 14.16 1.80 -14.87
C PHE A 68 13.08 2.21 -13.85
N VAL A 69 12.78 3.51 -13.72
CA VAL A 69 11.74 4.01 -12.82
C VAL A 69 10.38 3.42 -13.20
N ILE A 70 10.03 3.46 -14.47
CA ILE A 70 8.78 2.88 -14.99
C ILE A 70 8.74 1.37 -14.78
N GLY A 71 9.83 0.68 -15.12
CA GLY A 71 9.97 -0.77 -14.92
C GLY A 71 9.84 -1.17 -13.45
N ASN A 72 10.42 -0.41 -12.52
CA ASN A 72 10.33 -0.64 -11.08
C ASN A 72 8.86 -0.55 -10.59
N VAL A 73 8.13 0.50 -10.99
CA VAL A 73 6.73 0.70 -10.58
C VAL A 73 5.82 -0.38 -11.18
N LEU A 74 5.90 -0.64 -12.47
CA LEU A 74 5.06 -1.65 -13.12
C LEU A 74 5.43 -3.06 -12.67
N GLY A 75 6.72 -3.36 -12.53
CA GLY A 75 7.22 -4.65 -12.09
C GLY A 75 6.80 -4.99 -10.67
N SER A 76 6.88 -4.04 -9.74
CA SER A 76 6.43 -4.25 -8.36
C SER A 76 4.92 -4.52 -8.27
N ASN A 77 4.09 -3.81 -9.06
CA ASN A 77 2.66 -4.08 -9.12
C ASN A 77 2.34 -5.50 -9.65
N ILE A 78 3.02 -5.92 -10.72
CA ILE A 78 2.88 -7.28 -11.28
C ILE A 78 3.31 -8.33 -10.25
N ALA A 79 4.45 -8.11 -9.59
CA ALA A 79 4.96 -9.01 -8.55
C ALA A 79 4.00 -9.08 -7.34
N ASN A 80 3.44 -7.97 -6.91
CA ASN A 80 2.46 -7.95 -5.81
C ASN A 80 1.20 -8.75 -6.17
N ILE A 81 0.70 -8.65 -7.38
CA ILE A 81 -0.47 -9.43 -7.81
C ILE A 81 -0.10 -10.90 -8.01
N GLY A 82 0.97 -11.19 -8.76
CA GLY A 82 1.35 -12.54 -9.14
C GLY A 82 1.95 -13.35 -7.98
N LEU A 83 2.89 -12.77 -7.25
CA LEU A 83 3.61 -13.48 -6.18
C LEU A 83 2.93 -13.29 -4.82
N ALA A 84 2.64 -12.05 -4.41
CA ALA A 84 2.14 -11.83 -3.05
C ALA A 84 0.67 -12.28 -2.87
N ILE A 85 -0.15 -12.25 -3.93
CA ILE A 85 -1.53 -12.75 -3.89
C ILE A 85 -1.62 -14.11 -4.59
N GLY A 86 -1.12 -14.22 -5.82
CA GLY A 86 -1.30 -15.41 -6.66
C GLY A 86 -0.65 -16.65 -6.09
N LEU A 87 0.60 -16.56 -5.62
CA LEU A 87 1.30 -17.72 -5.09
C LEU A 87 0.67 -18.27 -3.80
N PRO A 88 0.34 -17.49 -2.77
CA PRO A 88 -0.38 -18.01 -1.60
C PRO A 88 -1.75 -18.57 -1.93
N ALA A 89 -2.47 -18.00 -2.91
CA ALA A 89 -3.79 -18.48 -3.32
C ALA A 89 -3.79 -19.90 -3.91
N LEU A 90 -2.62 -20.39 -4.38
CA LEU A 90 -2.50 -21.79 -4.81
C LEU A 90 -2.56 -22.79 -3.64
N PHE A 91 -2.19 -22.37 -2.45
CA PHE A 91 -2.08 -23.25 -1.28
C PHE A 91 -3.13 -22.94 -0.21
N PHE A 92 -3.63 -21.73 -0.16
CA PHE A 92 -4.56 -21.26 0.87
C PHE A 92 -5.73 -20.54 0.25
N LYS A 93 -6.92 -20.74 0.82
CA LYS A 93 -8.09 -19.95 0.46
C LYS A 93 -7.93 -18.55 1.01
N ILE A 94 -7.97 -17.54 0.13
CA ILE A 94 -7.92 -16.14 0.50
C ILE A 94 -9.34 -15.60 0.50
N ASP A 95 -9.88 -15.37 1.68
CA ASP A 95 -11.18 -14.71 1.83
C ASP A 95 -10.97 -13.19 1.85
N PHE A 96 -11.76 -12.46 1.07
CA PHE A 96 -11.70 -10.99 1.03
C PHE A 96 -13.12 -10.40 1.00
N ASP A 97 -13.26 -9.22 1.59
CA ASP A 97 -14.52 -8.47 1.57
C ASP A 97 -14.56 -7.56 0.33
N LEU A 98 -15.37 -7.97 -0.66
CA LEU A 98 -15.53 -7.22 -1.90
C LEU A 98 -16.01 -5.79 -1.65
N LYS A 99 -16.87 -5.58 -0.66
CA LYS A 99 -17.42 -4.26 -0.33
C LYS A 99 -16.34 -3.26 0.06
N ASN A 100 -15.38 -3.71 0.88
CA ASN A 100 -14.29 -2.88 1.35
C ASN A 100 -13.10 -2.82 0.37
N SER A 101 -13.04 -3.75 -0.59
CA SER A 101 -11.94 -3.86 -1.57
C SER A 101 -12.22 -3.15 -2.89
N ILE A 102 -13.50 -2.87 -3.21
CA ILE A 102 -13.84 -2.32 -4.53
C ILE A 102 -13.31 -0.90 -4.75
N ALA A 103 -13.35 -0.04 -3.75
CA ALA A 103 -12.87 1.34 -3.88
C ALA A 103 -11.35 1.40 -4.09
N PRO A 104 -10.49 0.75 -3.27
CA PRO A 104 -9.06 0.65 -3.55
C PRO A 104 -8.75 0.07 -4.93
N PHE A 105 -9.50 -0.94 -5.36
CA PHE A 105 -9.34 -1.54 -6.70
C PHE A 105 -9.63 -0.53 -7.83
N ILE A 106 -10.72 0.24 -7.72
CA ILE A 106 -11.07 1.26 -8.71
C ILE A 106 -10.00 2.36 -8.76
N TYR A 107 -9.51 2.85 -7.61
CA TYR A 107 -8.44 3.85 -7.56
C TYR A 107 -7.15 3.34 -8.20
N ASN A 108 -6.77 2.09 -7.93
CA ASN A 108 -5.59 1.49 -8.56
C ASN A 108 -5.76 1.36 -10.07
N LEU A 109 -6.94 0.94 -10.54
CA LEU A 109 -7.24 0.84 -11.99
C LEU A 109 -7.18 2.21 -12.66
N LEU A 110 -7.74 3.25 -12.04
CA LEU A 110 -7.69 4.62 -12.55
C LEU A 110 -6.25 5.16 -12.60
N ALA A 111 -5.44 4.91 -11.57
CA ALA A 111 -4.04 5.32 -11.56
C ALA A 111 -3.24 4.63 -12.67
N CYS A 112 -3.45 3.32 -12.88
CA CYS A 112 -2.83 2.57 -13.97
C CYS A 112 -3.27 3.10 -15.35
N LEU A 113 -4.55 3.40 -15.52
CA LEU A 113 -5.09 3.95 -16.76
C LEU A 113 -4.52 5.35 -17.05
N MET A 114 -4.44 6.21 -16.03
CA MET A 114 -3.82 7.54 -16.17
C MET A 114 -2.34 7.42 -16.55
N LEU A 115 -1.60 6.54 -15.88
CA LEU A 115 -0.20 6.29 -16.21
C LEU A 115 -0.06 5.80 -17.66
N TYR A 116 -0.89 4.86 -18.09
CA TYR A 116 -0.91 4.36 -19.45
C TYR A 116 -1.15 5.49 -20.48
N ILE A 117 -2.10 6.39 -20.22
CA ILE A 117 -2.39 7.53 -21.11
C ILE A 117 -1.19 8.48 -21.16
N PHE A 118 -0.57 8.79 -20.04
CA PHE A 118 0.57 9.72 -19.96
C PHE A 118 1.85 9.15 -20.59
N LEU A 119 1.98 7.83 -20.68
CA LEU A 119 3.13 7.20 -21.31
C LEU A 119 3.02 7.08 -22.84
N GLN A 120 1.94 7.55 -23.48
CA GLN A 120 1.74 7.41 -24.92
C GLN A 120 2.78 8.18 -25.76
N ASP A 121 3.31 9.27 -25.23
CA ASP A 121 4.38 10.07 -25.85
C ASP A 121 5.79 9.73 -25.35
N ASN A 122 5.93 8.67 -24.54
CA ASN A 122 7.17 8.22 -23.87
C ASN A 122 7.78 9.24 -22.91
N LEU A 123 7.04 10.23 -22.46
CA LEU A 123 7.47 11.25 -21.51
C LEU A 123 6.39 11.46 -20.46
N ILE A 124 6.80 11.74 -19.23
CA ILE A 124 5.87 12.20 -18.20
C ILE A 124 6.22 13.66 -17.89
N SER A 125 5.37 14.56 -18.30
CA SER A 125 5.52 15.98 -18.02
C SER A 125 5.29 16.29 -16.55
N SER A 126 5.80 17.44 -16.07
CA SER A 126 5.59 17.89 -14.68
C SER A 126 4.09 18.05 -14.34
N LYS A 127 3.24 18.39 -15.30
CA LYS A 127 1.79 18.51 -15.08
C LYS A 127 1.12 17.15 -14.89
N GLU A 128 1.52 16.16 -15.67
CA GLU A 128 1.03 14.78 -15.54
C GLU A 128 1.51 14.14 -14.23
N ALA A 129 2.76 14.39 -13.85
CA ALA A 129 3.29 13.98 -12.57
C ALA A 129 2.49 14.58 -11.39
N GLN A 130 2.14 15.88 -11.47
CA GLN A 130 1.26 16.52 -10.48
C GLN A 130 -0.13 15.88 -10.44
N GLY A 131 -0.69 15.48 -11.60
CA GLY A 131 -1.94 14.75 -11.67
C GLY A 131 -1.89 13.40 -10.96
N LEU A 132 -0.84 12.61 -11.17
CA LEU A 132 -0.64 11.33 -10.48
C LEU A 132 -0.49 11.51 -8.96
N ILE A 133 0.28 12.51 -8.53
CA ILE A 133 0.45 12.86 -7.11
C ILE A 133 -0.89 13.28 -6.49
N LEU A 134 -1.69 14.08 -7.20
CA LEU A 134 -3.02 14.47 -6.73
C LEU A 134 -3.93 13.25 -6.52
N VAL A 135 -3.98 12.32 -7.48
CA VAL A 135 -4.76 11.08 -7.35
C VAL A 135 -4.30 10.26 -6.15
N PHE A 136 -3.00 10.16 -5.91
CA PHE A 136 -2.45 9.50 -4.71
C PHE A 136 -2.96 10.14 -3.42
N PHE A 137 -2.87 11.46 -3.27
CA PHE A 137 -3.35 12.14 -2.06
C PHE A 137 -4.86 12.04 -1.90
N VAL A 138 -5.64 12.13 -2.97
CA VAL A 138 -7.09 11.91 -2.93
C VAL A 138 -7.41 10.50 -2.45
N TYR A 139 -6.70 9.49 -2.95
CA TYR A 139 -6.85 8.12 -2.50
C TYR A 139 -6.55 7.96 -0.99
N ILE A 140 -5.43 8.49 -0.52
CA ILE A 140 -5.04 8.40 0.91
C ILE A 140 -6.09 9.07 1.80
N ILE A 141 -6.52 10.28 1.44
CA ILE A 141 -7.53 11.03 2.21
C ILE A 141 -8.88 10.27 2.19
N ALA A 142 -9.32 9.82 1.03
CA ALA A 142 -10.58 9.08 0.90
C ALA A 142 -10.55 7.77 1.69
N SER A 143 -9.44 7.04 1.64
CA SER A 143 -9.25 5.79 2.40
C SER A 143 -9.27 6.05 3.89
N PHE A 144 -8.58 7.08 4.35
CA PHE A 144 -8.56 7.46 5.77
C PHE A 144 -9.95 7.88 6.27
N LEU A 145 -10.66 8.75 5.53
CA LEU A 145 -12.00 9.20 5.88
C LEU A 145 -13.03 8.04 5.87
N SER A 146 -13.00 7.20 4.85
CA SER A 146 -13.87 6.01 4.78
C SER A 146 -13.66 5.11 5.98
N CYS A 147 -12.43 4.96 6.41
CA CYS A 147 -12.07 4.11 7.51
C CYS A 147 -12.49 4.68 8.88
N LEU A 148 -12.36 5.99 9.09
CA LEU A 148 -12.87 6.65 10.28
C LEU A 148 -14.41 6.54 10.40
N LEU A 149 -15.12 6.63 9.29
CA LEU A 149 -16.56 6.46 9.24
C LEU A 149 -17.00 5.02 9.57
N TYR A 150 -16.20 4.03 9.13
CA TYR A 150 -16.51 2.61 9.35
C TYR A 150 -16.14 2.11 10.74
N THR A 151 -15.19 2.75 11.43
CA THR A 151 -14.79 2.42 12.81
C THR A 151 -15.62 3.14 13.88
N SER A 152 -16.56 4.01 13.50
CA SER A 152 -17.52 4.58 14.45
C SER A 152 -18.40 3.46 15.00
N PRO A 153 -18.40 3.19 16.33
CA PRO A 153 -19.22 2.14 16.91
C PRO A 153 -20.68 2.36 16.54
N SER A 154 -21.28 1.35 15.93
CA SER A 154 -22.68 1.35 15.54
C SER A 154 -23.55 1.77 16.74
N PRO A 155 -24.67 2.48 16.53
CA PRO A 155 -25.63 2.76 17.61
C PRO A 155 -26.07 1.51 18.38
N ARG A 156 -26.07 0.34 17.73
CA ARG A 156 -26.36 -0.97 18.35
C ARG A 156 -25.27 -1.46 19.31
N ASP A 157 -24.01 -1.19 19.02
CA ASP A 157 -22.90 -1.60 19.90
C ASP A 157 -22.83 -0.71 21.15
N ARG A 158 -23.21 0.56 21.02
CA ARG A 158 -23.41 1.49 22.16
C ARG A 158 -24.57 1.08 23.06
N GLN A 159 -25.62 0.44 22.53
CA GLN A 159 -26.72 -0.06 23.32
C GLN A 159 -26.34 -1.34 24.10
N LYS A 160 -25.58 -2.25 23.48
CA LYS A 160 -25.11 -3.49 24.14
C LYS A 160 -24.14 -3.19 25.31
N SER A 161 -23.29 -2.17 25.19
CA SER A 161 -22.39 -1.78 26.28
C SER A 161 -23.08 -1.09 27.46
N ARG A 162 -24.36 -0.72 27.33
CA ARG A 162 -25.19 -0.09 28.39
C ARG A 162 -26.15 -1.06 29.05
N MET A 163 -26.28 -2.29 28.58
CA MET A 163 -27.11 -3.28 29.27
C MET A 163 -26.31 -3.87 30.44
N PRO A 164 -26.82 -3.80 31.68
CA PRO A 164 -26.19 -4.47 32.80
C PRO A 164 -26.22 -5.96 32.51
N SER A 165 -25.07 -6.65 32.81
CA SER A 165 -25.03 -8.08 32.78
C SER A 165 -26.07 -8.60 33.76
N SER A 166 -27.18 -9.15 33.27
CA SER A 166 -28.13 -9.87 34.09
C SER A 166 -27.41 -11.07 34.73
N ALA A 167 -27.30 -11.00 36.04
CA ALA A 167 -26.83 -12.09 36.88
C ALA A 167 -27.63 -13.37 36.65
#